data_65993c8c6050c063f0dc5493e072f48b
#
_entry.id   65993c8c6050c063f0dc5493e072f48b
#
_cell.length_a   1.000
_cell.length_b   1.000
_cell.length_c   1.000
_cell.angle_alpha   90.00
_cell.angle_beta   90.00
_cell.angle_gamma   90.00
#
_symmetry.space_group_name_H-M   'P 1'
#
loop_
_entity.id
_entity.type
_entity.pdbx_description
1 polymer ?
#
loop_
_entity_poly.entity_id
_entity_poly.type
_entity_poly.pdbx_seq_one_letter_code
_entity_poly.pdbx_strand_id
1 'polypeptide(L)'
;MRKLLGDKGYLGRPKSRDWEDDTSEKKYRKSRRKLGPDWYFYDKRITFDYNSNGFRAPELDTMDWANSVVVIGDSFVSGDGNAIEDIATTLLQDILEMPVINLGSSGTGIDLACWNSLLLHETYPRPKAVVQLWSSIHRYAEYSTERNERSVYSFHLPQRKPYCAKHNWDERNKMYVLADRVLWKDKLPYYEASVFDVTAKVLEVDHLKEIDLGRDLDHWGPKSNIAAAETIATNLKKQGL
;
A
#
# COMPACT_ATOMS: atom_id res chain seq x y z
N MET A 1 -18.08 -12.11 -11.14
CA MET A 1 -17.16 -11.03 -11.55
C MET A 1 -16.02 -11.00 -10.55
N ARG A 2 -14.77 -11.07 -10.99
CA ARG A 2 -13.60 -10.93 -10.11
C ARG A 2 -13.53 -9.48 -9.61
N LYS A 3 -13.22 -9.26 -8.32
CA LYS A 3 -13.18 -7.92 -7.71
C LYS A 3 -11.78 -7.62 -7.20
N LEU A 4 -11.38 -6.34 -7.27
CA LEU A 4 -10.21 -5.84 -6.54
C LEU A 4 -10.37 -6.13 -5.05
N LEU A 5 -9.28 -6.54 -4.42
CA LEU A 5 -9.27 -6.99 -3.02
C LEU A 5 -8.47 -6.01 -2.16
N GLY A 6 -9.16 -5.27 -1.32
CA GLY A 6 -8.59 -4.46 -0.27
C GLY A 6 -8.41 -5.23 1.04
N ASP A 7 -8.48 -4.52 2.15
CA ASP A 7 -8.31 -5.10 3.48
C ASP A 7 -9.42 -6.12 3.79
N LYS A 8 -9.02 -7.29 4.29
CA LYS A 8 -9.84 -8.47 4.52
C LYS A 8 -11.09 -8.21 5.41
N GLY A 9 -11.05 -7.22 6.30
CA GLY A 9 -12.16 -6.92 7.21
C GLY A 9 -13.30 -6.08 6.61
N TYR A 10 -13.16 -5.59 5.38
CA TYR A 10 -14.04 -4.53 4.85
C TYR A 10 -14.83 -4.90 3.61
N LEU A 11 -14.65 -6.11 3.09
CA LEU A 11 -15.31 -6.57 1.88
C LEU A 11 -16.84 -6.53 2.00
N GLY A 12 -17.49 -5.89 1.03
CA GLY A 12 -18.93 -5.88 0.85
C GLY A 12 -19.69 -4.71 1.47
N ARG A 13 -19.06 -3.87 2.29
CA ARG A 13 -19.67 -2.65 2.87
C ARG A 13 -18.62 -1.63 3.27
N PRO A 14 -18.90 -0.33 3.17
CA PRO A 14 -18.05 0.72 3.73
C PRO A 14 -17.91 0.56 5.25
N LYS A 15 -16.76 0.97 5.78
CA LYS A 15 -16.49 0.94 7.21
C LYS A 15 -15.67 2.15 7.62
N SER A 16 -15.99 2.69 8.79
CA SER A 16 -15.22 3.75 9.45
C SER A 16 -14.79 3.33 10.84
N ARG A 17 -13.58 3.71 11.25
CA ARG A 17 -13.04 3.46 12.60
C ARG A 17 -11.97 4.48 12.99
N ASP A 18 -11.81 4.70 14.29
CA ASP A 18 -10.79 5.61 14.85
C ASP A 18 -9.43 4.92 15.10
N TRP A 19 -9.36 3.59 15.02
CA TRP A 19 -8.17 2.79 15.30
C TRP A 19 -8.01 1.66 14.28
N GLU A 20 -6.78 1.40 13.90
CA GLU A 20 -6.39 0.22 13.15
C GLU A 20 -6.14 -0.98 14.07
N ASP A 21 -6.12 -2.19 13.52
CA ASP A 21 -6.04 -3.42 14.31
C ASP A 21 -4.76 -3.52 15.14
N ASP A 22 -3.65 -2.92 14.68
CA ASP A 22 -2.35 -2.91 15.36
C ASP A 22 -2.12 -1.66 16.22
N THR A 23 -2.96 -0.62 16.10
CA THR A 23 -2.90 0.62 16.90
C THR A 23 -4.11 0.72 17.81
N SER A 24 -3.98 0.31 19.06
CA SER A 24 -5.04 0.47 20.05
C SER A 24 -4.95 1.84 20.74
N GLU A 25 -6.11 2.34 21.25
CA GLU A 25 -6.14 3.53 22.11
C GLU A 25 -5.13 3.44 23.28
N LYS A 26 -4.91 2.24 23.81
CA LYS A 26 -3.93 2.00 24.87
C LYS A 26 -2.50 2.28 24.42
N LYS A 27 -2.11 1.82 23.20
CA LYS A 27 -0.78 2.10 22.62
C LYS A 27 -0.64 3.60 22.37
N TYR A 28 -1.64 4.24 21.76
CA TYR A 28 -1.65 5.68 21.51
C TYR A 28 -1.47 6.49 22.82
N ARG A 29 -2.25 6.21 23.87
CA ARG A 29 -2.13 6.89 25.17
C ARG A 29 -0.74 6.73 25.78
N LYS A 30 -0.08 5.57 25.59
CA LYS A 30 1.29 5.34 26.04
C LYS A 30 2.28 6.19 25.25
N SER A 31 2.17 6.23 23.91
CA SER A 31 3.02 7.03 23.04
C SER A 31 2.84 8.52 23.30
N ARG A 32 1.61 9.00 23.43
CA ARG A 32 1.26 10.37 23.76
C ARG A 32 1.95 10.85 25.05
N ARG A 33 1.92 10.03 26.12
CA ARG A 33 2.62 10.35 27.38
C ARG A 33 4.14 10.37 27.25
N LYS A 34 4.69 9.46 26.42
CA LYS A 34 6.15 9.33 26.23
C LYS A 34 6.71 10.44 25.38
N LEU A 35 6.02 10.82 24.30
CA LEU A 35 6.52 11.76 23.27
C LEU A 35 6.15 13.22 23.58
N GLY A 36 5.11 13.45 24.38
CA GLY A 36 4.74 14.81 24.84
C GLY A 36 3.98 15.61 23.78
N PRO A 37 3.69 16.89 24.10
CA PRO A 37 2.82 17.75 23.28
C PRO A 37 3.43 18.17 21.93
N ASP A 38 4.74 18.06 21.76
CA ASP A 38 5.40 18.36 20.50
C ASP A 38 5.27 17.24 19.46
N TRP A 39 4.72 16.08 19.86
CA TRP A 39 4.46 14.99 18.94
C TRP A 39 3.29 15.34 18.01
N TYR A 40 3.51 15.26 16.69
CA TYR A 40 2.53 15.63 15.67
C TYR A 40 1.13 15.02 15.90
N PHE A 41 1.06 13.79 16.38
CA PHE A 41 -0.20 13.07 16.63
C PHE A 41 -0.74 13.25 18.05
N TYR A 42 -0.19 14.16 18.86
CA TYR A 42 -0.54 14.31 20.28
C TYR A 42 -2.05 14.51 20.53
N ASP A 43 -2.70 15.37 19.73
CA ASP A 43 -4.14 15.64 19.79
C ASP A 43 -4.84 15.41 18.43
N LYS A 44 -4.13 14.82 17.43
CA LYS A 44 -4.69 14.60 16.10
C LYS A 44 -5.63 13.41 16.11
N ARG A 45 -6.90 13.64 15.81
CA ARG A 45 -7.85 12.59 15.53
C ARG A 45 -7.60 12.02 14.14
N ILE A 46 -7.56 10.70 14.01
CA ILE A 46 -7.45 10.00 12.75
C ILE A 46 -8.65 9.09 12.60
N THR A 47 -9.35 9.19 11.46
CA THR A 47 -10.41 8.29 11.05
C THR A 47 -9.95 7.48 9.84
N PHE A 48 -10.22 6.19 9.88
CA PHE A 48 -9.91 5.26 8.78
C PHE A 48 -11.22 4.88 8.10
N ASP A 49 -11.48 5.50 6.95
CA ASP A 49 -12.66 5.26 6.15
C ASP A 49 -12.31 4.36 4.97
N TYR A 50 -13.00 3.23 4.86
CA TYR A 50 -12.77 2.22 3.83
C TYR A 50 -14.04 2.05 2.99
N ASN A 51 -13.86 1.92 1.68
CA ASN A 51 -14.94 1.61 0.75
C ASN A 51 -15.39 0.14 0.86
N SER A 52 -16.41 -0.23 0.09
CA SER A 52 -16.97 -1.59 0.09
C SER A 52 -15.98 -2.68 -0.38
N ASN A 53 -14.88 -2.31 -1.04
CA ASN A 53 -13.81 -3.21 -1.46
C ASN A 53 -12.64 -3.28 -0.46
N GLY A 54 -12.69 -2.47 0.62
CA GLY A 54 -11.67 -2.45 1.68
C GLY A 54 -10.46 -1.56 1.39
N PHE A 55 -10.59 -0.56 0.53
CA PHE A 55 -9.55 0.44 0.28
C PHE A 55 -9.89 1.78 0.95
N ARG A 56 -8.89 2.50 1.43
CA ARG A 56 -9.03 3.90 1.87
C ARG A 56 -9.15 4.84 0.66
N ALA A 57 -10.25 4.70 -0.02
CA ALA A 57 -10.59 5.42 -1.25
C ALA A 57 -12.12 5.57 -1.33
N PRO A 58 -12.67 6.46 -2.15
CA PRO A 58 -14.08 6.45 -2.52
C PRO A 58 -14.50 5.10 -3.13
N GLU A 59 -15.81 4.90 -3.34
CA GLU A 59 -16.30 3.66 -3.98
C GLU A 59 -15.75 3.52 -5.40
N LEU A 60 -15.29 2.33 -5.76
CA LEU A 60 -14.54 2.09 -7.00
C LEU A 60 -15.37 2.30 -8.28
N ASP A 61 -16.68 2.20 -8.19
CA ASP A 61 -17.61 2.47 -9.30
C ASP A 61 -17.83 3.96 -9.58
N THR A 62 -17.43 4.83 -8.63
CA THR A 62 -17.49 6.29 -8.79
C THR A 62 -16.20 6.90 -9.33
N MET A 63 -15.15 6.10 -9.55
CA MET A 63 -13.82 6.58 -9.93
C MET A 63 -13.69 6.85 -11.43
N ASP A 64 -13.04 7.96 -11.76
CA ASP A 64 -12.59 8.24 -13.14
C ASP A 64 -11.24 7.56 -13.41
N TRP A 65 -11.28 6.26 -13.64
CA TRP A 65 -10.09 5.43 -13.87
C TRP A 65 -9.21 5.95 -15.01
N ALA A 66 -9.82 6.38 -16.12
CA ALA A 66 -9.09 6.78 -17.32
C ALA A 66 -8.30 8.09 -17.15
N ASN A 67 -8.68 8.91 -16.19
CA ASN A 67 -8.00 10.17 -15.88
C ASN A 67 -7.24 10.16 -14.54
N SER A 68 -7.04 8.98 -13.94
CA SER A 68 -6.42 8.83 -12.64
C SER A 68 -5.03 8.21 -12.70
N VAL A 69 -4.22 8.49 -11.69
CA VAL A 69 -3.06 7.68 -11.30
C VAL A 69 -3.53 6.62 -10.32
N VAL A 70 -3.08 5.38 -10.50
CA VAL A 70 -3.40 4.29 -9.56
C VAL A 70 -2.16 3.90 -8.78
N VAL A 71 -2.24 3.91 -7.45
CA VAL A 71 -1.16 3.49 -6.55
C VAL A 71 -1.55 2.19 -5.87
N ILE A 72 -0.76 1.14 -6.06
CA ILE A 72 -0.99 -0.21 -5.54
C ILE A 72 0.12 -0.56 -4.54
N GLY A 73 -0.22 -1.18 -3.42
CA GLY A 73 0.76 -1.59 -2.41
C GLY A 73 0.12 -2.12 -1.13
N ASP A 74 0.89 -2.07 -0.07
CA ASP A 74 0.48 -2.55 1.26
C ASP A 74 -0.01 -1.42 2.20
N SER A 75 0.23 -1.58 3.49
CA SER A 75 -0.13 -0.63 4.55
C SER A 75 0.49 0.77 4.37
N PHE A 76 1.64 0.89 3.74
CA PHE A 76 2.26 2.18 3.44
C PHE A 76 1.45 2.96 2.40
N VAL A 77 0.88 2.29 1.40
CA VAL A 77 -0.06 2.91 0.44
C VAL A 77 -1.41 3.16 1.09
N SER A 78 -1.94 2.22 1.87
CA SER A 78 -3.15 2.43 2.67
C SER A 78 -3.02 3.64 3.60
N GLY A 79 -1.80 3.98 4.03
CA GLY A 79 -1.51 5.10 4.91
C GLY A 79 -1.82 4.81 6.35
N ASP A 80 -1.52 3.58 6.79
CA ASP A 80 -1.67 3.17 8.19
C ASP A 80 -0.90 4.13 9.10
N GLY A 81 -1.46 4.44 10.27
CA GLY A 81 -0.88 5.40 11.21
C GLY A 81 -1.06 6.89 10.87
N ASN A 82 -1.69 7.25 9.74
CA ASN A 82 -1.85 8.63 9.29
C ASN A 82 -3.30 9.03 9.03
N ALA A 83 -3.58 10.33 9.15
CA ALA A 83 -4.81 10.91 8.66
C ALA A 83 -4.82 10.89 7.11
N ILE A 84 -6.01 10.96 6.51
CA ILE A 84 -6.16 10.83 5.06
C ILE A 84 -5.44 11.96 4.30
N GLU A 85 -5.39 13.15 4.88
CA GLU A 85 -4.68 14.31 4.31
C GLU A 85 -3.16 14.19 4.33
N ASP A 86 -2.60 13.30 5.18
CA ASP A 86 -1.16 13.12 5.37
C ASP A 86 -0.59 11.92 4.60
N ILE A 87 -1.42 11.12 3.91
CA ILE A 87 -0.93 9.95 3.20
C ILE A 87 -0.35 10.29 1.83
N ALA A 88 0.61 9.50 1.38
CA ALA A 88 1.32 9.75 0.12
C ALA A 88 0.40 9.86 -1.10
N THR A 89 -0.70 9.11 -1.15
CA THR A 89 -1.65 9.15 -2.28
C THR A 89 -2.45 10.44 -2.34
N THR A 90 -2.89 11.01 -1.20
CA THR A 90 -3.56 12.31 -1.16
C THR A 90 -2.59 13.43 -1.52
N LEU A 91 -1.38 13.41 -0.96
CA LEU A 91 -0.35 14.39 -1.28
C LEU A 91 0.08 14.32 -2.75
N LEU A 92 0.16 13.13 -3.33
CA LEU A 92 0.45 12.92 -4.74
C LEU A 92 -0.66 13.52 -5.64
N GLN A 93 -1.93 13.37 -5.23
CA GLN A 93 -3.06 13.98 -5.92
C GLN A 93 -2.92 15.51 -6.00
N ASP A 94 -2.56 16.14 -4.90
CA ASP A 94 -2.36 17.60 -4.84
C ASP A 94 -1.18 18.06 -5.71
N ILE A 95 -0.06 17.30 -5.72
CA ILE A 95 1.14 17.62 -6.53
C ILE A 95 0.90 17.45 -8.03
N LEU A 96 0.08 16.46 -8.41
CA LEU A 96 -0.21 16.16 -9.82
C LEU A 96 -1.44 16.91 -10.34
N GLU A 97 -2.25 17.49 -9.47
CA GLU A 97 -3.54 18.13 -9.77
C GLU A 97 -4.47 17.19 -10.57
N MET A 98 -4.44 15.89 -10.23
CA MET A 98 -5.27 14.86 -10.85
C MET A 98 -5.67 13.78 -9.86
N PRO A 99 -6.78 13.05 -10.08
CA PRO A 99 -7.23 12.00 -9.17
C PRO A 99 -6.17 10.91 -8.96
N VAL A 100 -5.98 10.51 -7.69
CA VAL A 100 -5.11 9.37 -7.33
C VAL A 100 -5.95 8.31 -6.62
N ILE A 101 -6.00 7.11 -7.19
CA ILE A 101 -6.74 5.98 -6.64
C ILE A 101 -5.82 5.16 -5.75
N ASN A 102 -6.16 5.10 -4.47
CA ASN A 102 -5.44 4.33 -3.47
C ASN A 102 -5.93 2.87 -3.46
N LEU A 103 -5.10 1.94 -3.92
CA LEU A 103 -5.32 0.50 -3.84
C LEU A 103 -4.34 -0.17 -2.84
N GLY A 104 -4.01 0.54 -1.77
CA GLY A 104 -3.24 0.00 -0.65
C GLY A 104 -4.08 -0.94 0.21
N SER A 105 -3.49 -2.05 0.61
CA SER A 105 -4.13 -3.06 1.47
C SER A 105 -3.19 -3.50 2.58
N SER A 106 -3.57 -3.22 3.83
CA SER A 106 -2.73 -3.43 5.00
C SER A 106 -2.33 -4.89 5.20
N GLY A 107 -1.07 -5.11 5.59
CA GLY A 107 -0.55 -6.45 5.90
C GLY A 107 -0.38 -7.37 4.69
N THR A 108 -0.48 -6.88 3.46
CA THR A 108 -0.43 -7.71 2.26
C THR A 108 0.98 -7.85 1.66
N GLY A 109 1.14 -8.81 0.78
CA GLY A 109 2.38 -9.09 0.07
C GLY A 109 2.35 -8.67 -1.41
N ILE A 110 3.47 -8.89 -2.10
CA ILE A 110 3.64 -8.63 -3.53
C ILE A 110 2.61 -9.37 -4.39
N ASP A 111 2.25 -10.57 -3.98
CA ASP A 111 1.27 -11.41 -4.68
C ASP A 111 -0.14 -10.79 -4.75
N LEU A 112 -0.60 -10.09 -3.69
CA LEU A 112 -1.87 -9.38 -3.76
C LEU A 112 -1.78 -8.11 -4.60
N ALA A 113 -0.70 -7.36 -4.47
CA ALA A 113 -0.47 -6.19 -5.30
C ALA A 113 -0.52 -6.56 -6.80
N CYS A 114 0.19 -7.63 -7.17
CA CYS A 114 0.18 -8.14 -8.54
C CYS A 114 -1.22 -8.65 -8.98
N TRP A 115 -1.95 -9.32 -8.08
CA TRP A 115 -3.33 -9.76 -8.36
C TRP A 115 -4.27 -8.57 -8.62
N ASN A 116 -4.21 -7.53 -7.78
CA ASN A 116 -5.02 -6.32 -7.98
C ASN A 116 -4.61 -5.60 -9.27
N SER A 117 -3.33 -5.56 -9.59
CA SER A 117 -2.80 -4.99 -10.83
C SER A 117 -3.33 -5.73 -12.08
N LEU A 118 -3.34 -7.05 -12.07
CA LEU A 118 -3.90 -7.86 -13.15
C LEU A 118 -5.40 -7.60 -13.31
N LEU A 119 -6.16 -7.56 -12.21
CA LEU A 119 -7.60 -7.27 -12.26
C LEU A 119 -7.89 -5.84 -12.73
N LEU A 120 -7.06 -4.86 -12.33
CA LEU A 120 -7.13 -3.51 -12.85
C LEU A 120 -6.99 -3.52 -14.38
N HIS A 121 -5.96 -4.19 -14.89
CA HIS A 121 -5.70 -4.28 -16.33
C HIS A 121 -6.84 -4.96 -17.11
N GLU A 122 -7.46 -6.02 -16.54
CA GLU A 122 -8.49 -6.80 -17.22
C GLU A 122 -9.90 -6.18 -17.14
N THR A 123 -10.18 -5.39 -16.08
CA THR A 123 -11.57 -5.09 -15.70
C THR A 123 -11.92 -3.61 -15.74
N TYR A 124 -10.92 -2.74 -15.54
CA TYR A 124 -11.14 -1.30 -15.43
C TYR A 124 -10.55 -0.52 -16.61
N PRO A 125 -11.04 0.70 -16.88
CA PRO A 125 -10.42 1.57 -17.88
C PRO A 125 -8.94 1.80 -17.56
N ARG A 126 -8.11 1.88 -18.60
CA ARG A 126 -6.67 2.08 -18.48
C ARG A 126 -6.36 3.42 -17.80
N PRO A 127 -5.63 3.47 -16.69
CA PRO A 127 -5.30 4.72 -16.02
C PRO A 127 -4.24 5.53 -16.76
N LYS A 128 -4.03 6.78 -16.34
CA LYS A 128 -2.95 7.64 -16.86
C LYS A 128 -1.57 7.15 -16.46
N ALA A 129 -1.44 6.63 -15.24
CA ALA A 129 -0.20 6.05 -14.74
C ALA A 129 -0.49 4.99 -13.69
N VAL A 130 0.47 4.08 -13.49
CA VAL A 130 0.47 3.10 -12.41
C VAL A 130 1.73 3.22 -11.56
N VAL A 131 1.53 3.18 -10.25
CA VAL A 131 2.61 3.17 -9.25
C VAL A 131 2.51 1.89 -8.44
N GLN A 132 3.60 1.14 -8.37
CA GLN A 132 3.73 -0.04 -7.52
C GLN A 132 4.66 0.27 -6.34
N LEU A 133 4.13 0.29 -5.12
CA LEU A 133 4.94 0.29 -3.91
C LEU A 133 5.01 -1.15 -3.38
N TRP A 134 6.10 -1.83 -3.76
CA TRP A 134 6.29 -3.23 -3.43
C TRP A 134 6.48 -3.46 -1.94
N SER A 135 5.67 -4.34 -1.39
CA SER A 135 5.78 -4.83 -0.01
C SER A 135 7.06 -5.64 0.21
N SER A 136 7.29 -6.09 1.45
CA SER A 136 8.43 -6.95 1.77
C SER A 136 8.47 -8.20 0.87
N ILE A 137 9.64 -8.44 0.25
CA ILE A 137 9.89 -9.63 -0.59
C ILE A 137 9.64 -10.95 0.17
N HIS A 138 9.68 -10.90 1.51
CA HIS A 138 9.47 -12.04 2.38
C HIS A 138 8.01 -12.26 2.78
N ARG A 139 7.06 -11.44 2.30
CA ARG A 139 5.62 -11.65 2.53
C ARG A 139 5.01 -12.50 1.43
N TYR A 140 4.08 -13.37 1.82
CA TYR A 140 3.29 -14.17 0.88
C TYR A 140 1.86 -14.37 1.41
N ALA A 141 0.93 -14.64 0.50
CA ALA A 141 -0.42 -15.04 0.84
C ALA A 141 -0.65 -16.52 0.52
N GLU A 142 -1.39 -17.19 1.39
CA GLU A 142 -1.96 -18.50 1.14
C GLU A 142 -3.48 -18.39 1.05
N TYR A 143 -4.05 -19.13 0.10
CA TYR A 143 -5.49 -19.28 -0.01
C TYR A 143 -5.89 -20.64 0.57
N SER A 144 -6.67 -20.63 1.65
CA SER A 144 -7.25 -21.86 2.21
C SER A 144 -8.55 -22.18 1.50
N THR A 145 -8.56 -23.26 0.73
CA THR A 145 -9.77 -23.77 0.07
C THR A 145 -10.80 -24.28 1.07
N GLU A 146 -10.34 -24.81 2.21
CA GLU A 146 -11.23 -25.33 3.26
C GLU A 146 -12.03 -24.23 3.95
N ARG A 147 -11.42 -23.05 4.16
CA ARG A 147 -12.07 -21.93 4.84
C ARG A 147 -12.63 -20.89 3.89
N ASN A 148 -12.36 -21.04 2.59
CA ASN A 148 -12.59 -19.99 1.60
C ASN A 148 -12.02 -18.63 2.04
N GLU A 149 -10.88 -18.68 2.72
CA GLU A 149 -10.22 -17.54 3.32
C GLU A 149 -8.80 -17.39 2.80
N ARG A 150 -8.37 -16.14 2.68
CA ARG A 150 -7.00 -15.79 2.38
C ARG A 150 -6.27 -15.42 3.67
N SER A 151 -5.11 -16.00 3.89
CA SER A 151 -4.21 -15.64 4.96
C SER A 151 -2.93 -15.05 4.41
N VAL A 152 -2.48 -13.93 4.95
CA VAL A 152 -1.19 -13.33 4.60
C VAL A 152 -0.19 -13.66 5.71
N TYR A 153 1.00 -14.07 5.29
CA TYR A 153 2.08 -14.45 6.20
C TYR A 153 3.30 -13.56 5.96
N SER A 154 3.96 -13.17 7.04
CA SER A 154 5.24 -12.49 6.99
C SER A 154 6.33 -13.38 7.59
N PHE A 155 7.45 -13.53 6.89
CA PHE A 155 8.55 -14.36 7.31
C PHE A 155 9.49 -13.73 8.34
N HIS A 156 9.22 -12.54 8.78
CA HIS A 156 9.98 -11.94 9.90
C HIS A 156 9.77 -12.66 11.23
N LEU A 157 8.79 -13.59 11.30
CA LEU A 157 8.57 -14.42 12.48
C LEU A 157 9.60 -15.57 12.51
N PRO A 158 10.40 -15.72 13.59
CA PRO A 158 11.44 -16.74 13.71
C PRO A 158 10.96 -18.17 13.44
N GLN A 159 9.68 -18.44 13.75
CA GLN A 159 9.06 -19.77 13.62
C GLN A 159 8.84 -20.19 12.15
N ARG A 160 8.94 -19.27 11.19
CA ARG A 160 8.65 -19.52 9.76
C ARG A 160 9.89 -19.52 8.84
N LYS A 161 11.09 -19.21 9.38
CA LYS A 161 12.35 -19.29 8.62
C LYS A 161 12.59 -20.62 7.89
N PRO A 162 12.33 -21.81 8.50
CA PRO A 162 12.51 -23.07 7.81
C PRO A 162 11.58 -23.27 6.62
N TYR A 163 10.37 -22.70 6.68
CA TYR A 163 9.38 -22.80 5.60
C TYR A 163 9.81 -21.95 4.39
N CYS A 164 10.34 -20.76 4.62
CA CYS A 164 10.85 -19.88 3.57
C CYS A 164 12.00 -20.51 2.79
N ALA A 165 13.00 -21.05 3.50
CA ALA A 165 14.16 -21.70 2.90
C ALA A 165 13.76 -22.89 1.99
N LYS A 166 12.63 -23.53 2.29
CA LYS A 166 12.13 -24.68 1.55
C LYS A 166 11.36 -24.32 0.27
N HIS A 167 10.76 -23.13 0.20
CA HIS A 167 9.79 -22.79 -0.85
C HIS A 167 10.22 -21.69 -1.82
N ASN A 168 11.40 -21.11 -1.65
CA ASN A 168 11.98 -20.08 -2.53
C ASN A 168 10.99 -18.92 -2.88
N TRP A 169 10.34 -18.39 -1.85
CA TRP A 169 9.30 -17.36 -1.99
C TRP A 169 9.79 -16.07 -2.64
N ASP A 170 11.06 -15.71 -2.43
CA ASP A 170 11.66 -14.53 -3.02
C ASP A 170 11.65 -14.61 -4.55
N GLU A 171 12.01 -15.78 -5.11
CA GLU A 171 11.96 -15.99 -6.56
C GLU A 171 10.54 -15.96 -7.10
N ARG A 172 9.57 -16.52 -6.37
CA ARG A 172 8.16 -16.42 -6.73
C ARG A 172 7.69 -14.96 -6.76
N ASN A 173 8.04 -14.16 -5.75
CA ASN A 173 7.69 -12.76 -5.69
C ASN A 173 8.35 -11.96 -6.83
N LYS A 174 9.59 -12.25 -7.19
CA LYS A 174 10.23 -11.68 -8.40
C LYS A 174 9.44 -12.00 -9.67
N MET A 175 8.94 -13.22 -9.83
CA MET A 175 8.11 -13.58 -10.98
C MET A 175 6.81 -12.75 -11.04
N TYR A 176 6.17 -12.49 -9.90
CA TYR A 176 5.00 -11.61 -9.85
C TYR A 176 5.34 -10.18 -10.27
N VAL A 177 6.47 -9.62 -9.81
CA VAL A 177 6.92 -8.30 -10.21
C VAL A 177 7.22 -8.24 -11.71
N LEU A 178 7.88 -9.26 -12.27
CA LEU A 178 8.14 -9.33 -13.70
C LEU A 178 6.83 -9.39 -14.51
N ALA A 179 5.83 -10.16 -14.05
CA ALA A 179 4.52 -10.21 -14.69
C ALA A 179 3.82 -8.84 -14.66
N ASP A 180 3.89 -8.13 -13.54
CA ASP A 180 3.33 -6.78 -13.41
C ASP A 180 4.02 -5.77 -14.35
N ARG A 181 5.34 -5.80 -14.43
CA ARG A 181 6.11 -4.99 -15.39
C ARG A 181 5.66 -5.20 -16.84
N VAL A 182 5.36 -6.44 -17.23
CA VAL A 182 4.84 -6.76 -18.58
C VAL A 182 3.45 -6.15 -18.82
N LEU A 183 2.63 -5.99 -17.78
CA LEU A 183 1.33 -5.34 -17.91
C LEU A 183 1.44 -3.85 -18.23
N TRP A 184 2.38 -3.13 -17.62
CA TRP A 184 2.35 -1.68 -17.59
C TRP A 184 3.58 -0.99 -18.18
N LYS A 185 4.79 -1.49 -17.91
CA LYS A 185 6.03 -0.87 -18.35
C LYS A 185 6.04 -0.69 -19.86
N ASP A 186 6.50 0.45 -20.34
CA ASP A 186 6.52 0.84 -21.74
C ASP A 186 5.14 1.04 -22.41
N LYS A 187 4.03 0.96 -21.65
CA LYS A 187 2.67 1.18 -22.16
C LYS A 187 2.02 2.45 -21.62
N LEU A 188 2.46 2.91 -20.47
CA LEU A 188 2.04 4.15 -19.79
C LEU A 188 3.13 4.54 -18.78
N PRO A 189 3.11 5.76 -18.22
CA PRO A 189 3.96 6.13 -17.12
C PRO A 189 3.82 5.13 -15.96
N TYR A 190 4.92 4.44 -15.66
CA TYR A 190 4.97 3.38 -14.65
C TYR A 190 6.15 3.62 -13.71
N TYR A 191 5.87 3.70 -12.41
CA TYR A 191 6.88 3.85 -11.38
C TYR A 191 6.78 2.74 -10.35
N GLU A 192 7.93 2.22 -9.94
CA GLU A 192 8.01 1.19 -8.91
C GLU A 192 9.08 1.50 -7.87
N ALA A 193 8.74 1.26 -6.62
CA ALA A 193 9.62 1.46 -5.48
C ALA A 193 9.29 0.50 -4.35
N SER A 194 10.09 0.50 -3.30
CA SER A 194 9.78 -0.19 -2.05
C SER A 194 10.23 0.63 -0.85
N VAL A 195 9.53 0.50 0.25
CA VAL A 195 9.92 1.03 1.57
C VAL A 195 10.90 0.10 2.29
N PHE A 196 11.03 -1.13 1.83
CA PHE A 196 11.91 -2.16 2.39
C PHE A 196 13.22 -2.20 1.62
N ASP A 197 14.35 -1.83 2.26
CA ASP A 197 15.69 -1.80 1.65
C ASP A 197 16.06 -3.13 0.97
N VAL A 198 15.77 -4.27 1.63
CA VAL A 198 16.03 -5.59 1.05
C VAL A 198 15.22 -5.83 -0.22
N THR A 199 13.93 -5.45 -0.20
CA THR A 199 13.06 -5.59 -1.37
C THR A 199 13.52 -4.70 -2.52
N ALA A 200 13.85 -3.43 -2.22
CA ALA A 200 14.35 -2.49 -3.22
C ALA A 200 15.62 -3.00 -3.91
N LYS A 201 16.57 -3.54 -3.14
CA LYS A 201 17.80 -4.16 -3.68
C LYS A 201 17.53 -5.41 -4.53
N VAL A 202 16.67 -6.31 -4.04
CA VAL A 202 16.38 -7.59 -4.73
C VAL A 202 15.61 -7.37 -6.03
N LEU A 203 14.72 -6.36 -6.07
CA LEU A 203 13.90 -6.04 -7.23
C LEU A 203 14.54 -4.99 -8.16
N GLU A 204 15.66 -4.39 -7.74
CA GLU A 204 16.34 -3.29 -8.45
C GLU A 204 15.40 -2.10 -8.71
N VAL A 205 14.69 -1.67 -7.65
CA VAL A 205 13.76 -0.53 -7.67
C VAL A 205 14.20 0.54 -6.67
N ASP A 206 13.60 1.72 -6.74
CA ASP A 206 13.88 2.81 -5.82
C ASP A 206 13.54 2.43 -4.38
N HIS A 207 14.41 2.84 -3.44
CA HIS A 207 14.14 2.73 -2.02
C HIS A 207 13.61 4.05 -1.47
N LEU A 208 12.34 4.08 -1.10
CA LEU A 208 11.70 5.22 -0.43
C LEU A 208 11.97 5.14 1.08
N LYS A 209 12.84 6.04 1.55
CA LYS A 209 13.33 6.01 2.93
C LYS A 209 12.32 6.59 3.93
N GLU A 210 12.30 5.99 5.11
CA GLU A 210 11.62 6.54 6.27
C GLU A 210 12.36 7.80 6.79
N ILE A 211 11.62 8.87 7.05
CA ILE A 211 12.11 10.13 7.64
C ILE A 211 11.51 10.30 9.04
N ASP A 212 10.24 9.97 9.18
CA ASP A 212 9.49 10.02 10.43
C ASP A 212 8.44 8.90 10.49
N LEU A 213 7.86 8.72 11.68
CA LEU A 213 6.90 7.66 11.94
C LEU A 213 5.49 8.19 12.13
N GLY A 214 4.51 7.39 11.72
CA GLY A 214 3.09 7.58 11.92
C GLY A 214 2.66 7.48 13.39
N ARG A 215 1.36 7.61 13.64
CA ARG A 215 0.78 7.51 14.98
C ARG A 215 1.05 6.17 15.65
N ASP A 216 1.15 5.11 14.89
CA ASP A 216 1.41 3.74 15.35
C ASP A 216 2.90 3.48 15.69
N LEU A 217 3.80 4.37 15.29
CA LEU A 217 5.27 4.26 15.43
C LEU A 217 5.85 3.05 14.65
N ASP A 218 5.23 2.66 13.56
CA ASP A 218 5.62 1.52 12.73
C ASP A 218 5.60 1.87 11.23
N HIS A 219 4.65 2.69 10.78
CA HIS A 219 4.53 3.14 9.40
C HIS A 219 5.09 4.56 9.22
N TRP A 220 5.20 4.98 7.97
CA TRP A 220 5.64 6.33 7.62
C TRP A 220 4.80 7.39 8.30
N GLY A 221 5.46 8.46 8.76
CA GLY A 221 4.82 9.69 9.20
C GLY A 221 4.63 10.68 8.04
N PRO A 222 4.10 11.90 8.35
CA PRO A 222 3.78 12.90 7.35
C PRO A 222 4.97 13.32 6.47
N LYS A 223 6.18 13.47 7.05
CA LYS A 223 7.38 13.87 6.29
C LYS A 223 7.82 12.79 5.31
N SER A 224 7.73 11.53 5.70
CA SER A 224 8.02 10.39 4.84
C SER A 224 7.03 10.31 3.69
N ASN A 225 5.74 10.52 3.97
CA ASN A 225 4.68 10.54 2.95
C ASN A 225 4.85 11.69 1.95
N ILE A 226 5.23 12.89 2.41
CA ILE A 226 5.55 14.03 1.52
C ILE A 226 6.71 13.66 0.58
N ALA A 227 7.83 13.20 1.14
CA ALA A 227 9.00 12.82 0.33
C ALA A 227 8.70 11.71 -0.69
N ALA A 228 7.87 10.73 -0.32
CA ALA A 228 7.42 9.69 -1.22
C ALA A 228 6.55 10.25 -2.35
N ALA A 229 5.57 11.10 -2.05
CA ALA A 229 4.71 11.73 -3.04
C ALA A 229 5.49 12.59 -4.04
N GLU A 230 6.44 13.41 -3.56
CA GLU A 230 7.33 14.23 -4.40
C GLU A 230 8.20 13.37 -5.32
N THR A 231 8.77 12.28 -4.78
CA THR A 231 9.60 11.35 -5.56
C THR A 231 8.78 10.67 -6.65
N ILE A 232 7.59 10.16 -6.33
CA ILE A 232 6.67 9.52 -7.27
C ILE A 232 6.26 10.52 -8.37
N ALA A 233 5.80 11.73 -7.99
CA ALA A 233 5.39 12.75 -8.94
C ALA A 233 6.52 13.12 -9.90
N THR A 234 7.74 13.31 -9.38
CA THR A 234 8.91 13.62 -10.19
C THR A 234 9.19 12.54 -11.23
N ASN A 235 9.12 11.28 -10.85
CA ASN A 235 9.37 10.16 -11.75
C ASN A 235 8.28 9.97 -12.80
N LEU A 236 7.01 10.17 -12.45
CA LEU A 236 5.90 10.12 -13.39
C LEU A 236 5.97 11.27 -14.42
N LYS A 237 6.24 12.50 -13.97
CA LYS A 237 6.42 13.68 -14.85
C LYS A 237 7.58 13.50 -15.84
N LYS A 238 8.69 12.88 -15.42
CA LYS A 238 9.80 12.53 -16.35
C LYS A 238 9.40 11.53 -17.44
N GLN A 239 8.34 10.76 -17.24
CA GLN A 239 7.80 9.78 -18.18
C GLN A 239 6.64 10.34 -19.01
N GLY A 240 6.32 11.63 -18.88
CA GLY A 240 5.33 12.32 -19.72
C GLY A 240 3.91 12.35 -19.15
N LEU A 241 3.75 12.14 -17.83
CA LEU A 241 2.48 12.39 -17.15
C LEU A 241 2.18 13.88 -17.05
#